data_541e4f34e3f9bf47b2157e063381b3a7
#
_entry.id   541e4f34e3f9bf47b2157e063381b3a7
#
_cell.length_a   1.000
_cell.length_b   1.000
_cell.length_c   1.000
_cell.angle_alpha   90.00
_cell.angle_beta   90.00
_cell.angle_gamma   90.00
#
_symmetry.space_group_name_H-M   'P 1'
#
loop_
_entity.id
_entity.type
_entity.pdbx_description
1 polymer ?
#
loop_
_entity_poly.entity_id
_entity_poly.type
_entity_poly.pdbx_seq_one_letter_code
_entity_poly.pdbx_strand_id
1 'polypeptide(L)'
;MSLCRYLPVPSDRMGIIWSLLSVKDSIILEYGPAGTTHFSMGFYGTLGVDWQHRLFTTHMNEDDVVMGDVTRLEEAIVELDKSYEPKVIFVVASSISAVIGTDIKGVCNYMQKEVQAKLVAFEQGGFRGDYSIGPVSYTHLR
;
A
#
# COMPACT_ATOMS: atom_id res chain seq x y z
N MET A 1 4.60 28.06 -19.55
CA MET A 1 3.65 27.28 -18.74
C MET A 1 4.32 26.93 -17.41
N SER A 2 3.71 27.24 -16.30
CA SER A 2 4.30 26.98 -14.99
C SER A 2 3.91 25.57 -14.53
N LEU A 3 4.87 24.68 -14.37
CA LEU A 3 4.68 23.33 -13.85
C LEU A 3 4.25 23.30 -12.37
N CYS A 4 4.50 24.41 -11.66
CA CYS A 4 4.18 24.53 -10.23
C CYS A 4 2.76 25.02 -9.97
N ARG A 5 1.98 25.27 -11.00
CA ARG A 5 0.66 25.89 -10.87
C ARG A 5 -0.45 24.93 -10.43
N TYR A 6 -0.23 23.64 -10.60
CA TYR A 6 -1.23 22.62 -10.31
C TYR A 6 -0.69 21.59 -9.35
N LEU A 7 -1.48 21.26 -8.33
CA LEU A 7 -1.21 20.09 -7.50
C LEU A 7 -1.42 18.83 -8.34
N PRO A 8 -0.63 17.77 -8.11
CA PRO A 8 -0.86 16.50 -8.76
C PRO A 8 -2.28 16.01 -8.49
N VAL A 9 -2.92 15.47 -9.51
CA VAL A 9 -4.25 14.86 -9.36
C VAL A 9 -4.10 13.61 -8.48
N PRO A 10 -4.91 13.47 -7.42
CA PRO A 10 -4.87 12.25 -6.60
C PRO A 10 -5.14 11.02 -7.46
N SER A 11 -4.34 9.98 -7.26
CA SER A 11 -4.54 8.70 -7.95
C SER A 11 -5.52 7.81 -7.18
N ASP A 12 -6.00 6.76 -7.84
CA ASP A 12 -6.80 5.71 -7.20
C ASP A 12 -6.06 5.09 -6.01
N ARG A 13 -4.73 4.91 -6.12
CA ARG A 13 -3.88 4.44 -5.02
C ARG A 13 -3.97 5.34 -3.79
N MET A 14 -3.89 6.65 -3.97
CA MET A 14 -4.01 7.60 -2.86
C MET A 14 -5.38 7.51 -2.18
N GLY A 15 -6.44 7.35 -2.97
CA GLY A 15 -7.79 7.17 -2.45
C GLY A 15 -7.93 5.87 -1.66
N ILE A 16 -7.33 4.78 -2.11
CA ILE A 16 -7.29 3.51 -1.40
C ILE A 16 -6.60 3.69 -0.04
N ILE A 17 -5.38 4.21 -0.02
CA ILE A 17 -4.62 4.40 1.22
C ILE A 17 -5.37 5.30 2.19
N TRP A 18 -5.93 6.41 1.72
CA TRP A 18 -6.69 7.33 2.55
C TRP A 18 -7.90 6.65 3.21
N SER A 19 -8.66 5.88 2.44
CA SER A 19 -9.79 5.13 2.95
C SER A 19 -9.39 4.10 3.99
N LEU A 20 -8.27 3.39 3.75
CA LEU A 20 -7.78 2.35 4.64
C LEU A 20 -7.21 2.91 5.95
N LEU A 21 -6.69 4.14 5.95
CA LEU A 21 -6.22 4.80 7.17
C LEU A 21 -7.36 5.06 8.18
N SER A 22 -8.60 5.06 7.75
CA SER A 22 -9.76 5.19 8.64
C SER A 22 -10.11 3.90 9.40
N VAL A 23 -9.56 2.77 9.00
CA VAL A 23 -9.83 1.46 9.64
C VAL A 23 -8.96 1.31 10.88
N LYS A 24 -9.59 1.09 12.02
CA LYS A 24 -8.87 0.88 13.29
C LYS A 24 -8.14 -0.46 13.32
N ASP A 25 -7.04 -0.51 14.05
CA ASP A 25 -6.21 -1.70 14.25
C ASP A 25 -5.72 -2.31 12.95
N SER A 26 -5.55 -1.49 11.93
CA SER A 26 -5.02 -1.89 10.63
C SER A 26 -3.66 -1.26 10.35
N ILE A 27 -2.86 -1.98 9.58
CA ILE A 27 -1.60 -1.50 9.01
C ILE A 27 -1.71 -1.55 7.49
N ILE A 28 -1.14 -0.55 6.83
CA ILE A 28 -1.05 -0.49 5.39
C ILE A 28 0.41 -0.72 5.01
N LEU A 29 0.66 -1.74 4.21
CA LEU A 29 1.97 -2.06 3.67
C LEU A 29 1.95 -1.84 2.16
N GLU A 30 2.68 -0.86 1.69
CA GLU A 30 2.84 -0.62 0.26
C GLU A 30 4.02 -1.42 -0.28
N TYR A 31 3.75 -2.27 -1.27
CA TYR A 31 4.80 -3.00 -1.99
C TYR A 31 5.37 -2.12 -3.09
N GLY A 32 6.43 -1.40 -2.76
CA GLY A 32 7.04 -0.46 -3.68
C GLY A 32 8.27 0.25 -3.11
N PRO A 33 8.86 1.14 -3.90
CA PRO A 33 10.01 1.92 -3.46
C PRO A 33 9.60 2.98 -2.43
N ALA A 34 10.53 3.34 -1.55
CA ALA A 34 10.28 4.31 -0.49
C ALA A 34 9.84 5.70 -1.00
N GLY A 35 10.32 6.09 -2.19
CA GLY A 35 10.02 7.42 -2.76
C GLY A 35 8.53 7.66 -3.00
N THR A 36 7.83 6.68 -3.54
CA THR A 36 6.38 6.79 -3.79
C THR A 36 5.57 6.87 -2.51
N THR A 37 5.95 6.07 -1.52
CA THR A 37 5.30 6.08 -0.21
C THR A 37 5.59 7.38 0.53
N HIS A 38 6.83 7.87 0.46
CA HIS A 38 7.23 9.13 1.09
C HIS A 38 6.44 10.33 0.55
N PHE A 39 6.22 10.37 -0.75
CA PHE A 39 5.37 11.40 -1.36
C PHE A 39 3.93 11.37 -0.80
N SER A 40 3.36 10.18 -0.67
CA SER A 40 2.02 10.00 -0.10
C SER A 40 1.97 10.43 1.37
N MET A 41 2.99 10.09 2.15
CA MET A 41 3.10 10.49 3.57
C MET A 41 3.11 12.01 3.72
N GLY A 42 3.86 12.72 2.89
CA GLY A 42 3.90 14.18 2.90
C GLY A 42 2.54 14.80 2.62
N PHE A 43 1.81 14.25 1.65
CA PHE A 43 0.47 14.70 1.29
C PHE A 43 -0.53 14.47 2.44
N TYR A 44 -0.53 13.29 3.04
CA TYR A 44 -1.43 12.99 4.16
C TYR A 44 -1.11 13.81 5.40
N GLY A 45 0.16 14.07 5.67
CA GLY A 45 0.57 14.97 6.76
C GLY A 45 0.01 16.38 6.58
N THR A 46 -0.03 16.90 5.36
CA THR A 46 -0.62 18.20 5.04
C THR A 46 -2.12 18.23 5.32
N LEU A 47 -2.80 17.10 5.14
CA LEU A 47 -4.24 16.97 5.41
C LEU A 47 -4.56 16.68 6.89
N GLY A 48 -3.54 16.59 7.74
CA GLY A 48 -3.72 16.29 9.17
C GLY A 48 -4.11 14.84 9.46
N VAL A 49 -3.85 13.94 8.54
CA VAL A 49 -4.13 12.50 8.72
C VAL A 49 -2.97 11.84 9.46
N ASP A 50 -3.29 11.16 10.56
CA ASP A 50 -2.30 10.38 11.31
C ASP A 50 -2.00 9.07 10.57
N TRP A 51 -0.81 9.01 9.99
CA TRP A 51 -0.30 7.84 9.28
C TRP A 51 0.87 7.17 10.00
N GLN A 52 1.36 7.79 11.08
CA GLN A 52 2.51 7.26 11.82
C GLN A 52 2.20 5.88 12.39
N HIS A 53 3.14 4.96 12.24
CA HIS A 53 3.01 3.56 12.66
C HIS A 53 1.86 2.79 12.00
N ARG A 54 1.30 3.31 10.90
CA ARG A 54 0.19 2.68 10.19
C ARG A 54 0.45 2.50 8.70
N LEU A 55 1.33 3.30 8.11
CA LEU A 55 1.71 3.20 6.70
C LEU A 55 3.19 2.84 6.60
N PHE A 56 3.47 1.71 5.96
CA PHE A 56 4.81 1.16 5.78
C PHE A 56 5.06 0.87 4.31
N THR A 57 6.33 0.78 3.95
CA THR A 57 6.77 0.37 2.61
C THR A 57 7.77 -0.77 2.72
N THR A 58 7.77 -1.66 1.73
CA THR A 58 8.78 -2.71 1.61
C THR A 58 10.15 -2.17 1.21
N HIS A 59 10.24 -0.90 0.84
CA HIS A 59 11.49 -0.30 0.38
C HIS A 59 12.13 -1.06 -0.79
N MET A 60 11.30 -1.38 -1.79
CA MET A 60 11.70 -2.08 -3.01
C MET A 60 12.86 -1.35 -3.70
N ASN A 61 13.90 -2.09 -4.07
CA ASN A 61 15.04 -1.58 -4.81
C ASN A 61 15.01 -2.07 -6.28
N GLU A 62 16.01 -1.66 -7.05
CA GLU A 62 16.11 -2.02 -8.47
C GLU A 62 16.27 -3.53 -8.69
N ASP A 63 17.00 -4.22 -7.81
CA ASP A 63 17.21 -5.67 -7.89
C ASP A 63 15.88 -6.41 -7.66
N ASP A 64 15.08 -5.96 -6.70
CA ASP A 64 13.76 -6.55 -6.45
C ASP A 64 12.86 -6.43 -7.69
N VAL A 65 12.94 -5.31 -8.41
CA VAL A 65 12.17 -5.09 -9.64
C VAL A 65 12.62 -6.03 -10.76
N VAL A 66 13.93 -6.16 -10.96
CA VAL A 66 14.50 -6.98 -12.03
C VAL A 66 14.27 -8.47 -11.77
N MET A 67 14.46 -8.92 -10.53
CA MET A 67 14.34 -10.33 -10.16
C MET A 67 12.89 -10.77 -9.92
N GLY A 68 11.97 -9.83 -9.72
CA GLY A 68 10.59 -10.15 -9.36
C GLY A 68 10.47 -10.86 -8.00
N ASP A 69 11.43 -10.65 -7.10
CA ASP A 69 11.52 -11.34 -5.83
C ASP A 69 10.52 -10.75 -4.82
N VAL A 70 9.66 -11.60 -4.27
CA VAL A 70 8.65 -11.22 -3.28
C VAL A 70 9.08 -11.50 -1.84
N THR A 71 10.28 -12.00 -1.62
CA THR A 71 10.81 -12.37 -0.28
C THR A 71 10.73 -11.17 0.66
N ARG A 72 11.09 -10.00 0.20
CA ARG A 72 11.03 -8.76 1.00
C ARG A 72 9.61 -8.42 1.44
N LEU A 73 8.62 -8.67 0.59
CA LEU A 73 7.21 -8.49 0.94
C LEU A 73 6.78 -9.50 2.01
N GLU A 74 7.17 -10.75 1.86
CA GLU A 74 6.86 -11.81 2.84
C GLU A 74 7.48 -11.52 4.21
N GLU A 75 8.75 -11.13 4.24
CA GLU A 75 9.45 -10.74 5.47
C GLU A 75 8.77 -9.55 6.15
N ALA A 76 8.41 -8.52 5.38
CA ALA A 76 7.74 -7.34 5.91
C ALA A 76 6.38 -7.68 6.53
N ILE A 77 5.60 -8.55 5.91
CA ILE A 77 4.31 -9.01 6.44
C ILE A 77 4.50 -9.69 7.79
N VAL A 78 5.46 -10.61 7.90
CA VAL A 78 5.74 -11.32 9.15
C VAL A 78 6.23 -10.38 10.24
N GLU A 79 7.12 -9.45 9.88
CA GLU A 79 7.65 -8.47 10.83
C GLU A 79 6.54 -7.57 11.40
N LEU A 80 5.66 -7.07 10.54
CA LEU A 80 4.54 -6.23 10.96
C LEU A 80 3.54 -6.99 11.84
N ASP A 81 3.25 -8.23 11.51
CA ASP A 81 2.36 -9.07 12.31
C ASP A 81 2.91 -9.30 13.73
N LYS A 82 4.20 -9.58 13.84
CA LYS A 82 4.86 -9.82 15.13
C LYS A 82 5.06 -8.55 15.96
N SER A 83 5.40 -7.44 15.31
CA SER A 83 5.78 -6.20 16.00
C SER A 83 4.58 -5.40 16.47
N TYR A 84 3.52 -5.35 15.70
CA TYR A 84 2.37 -4.49 15.96
C TYR A 84 1.08 -5.26 16.29
N GLU A 85 1.05 -6.56 16.02
CA GLU A 85 -0.13 -7.42 16.24
C GLU A 85 -1.43 -6.80 15.72
N PRO A 86 -1.47 -6.31 14.45
CA PRO A 86 -2.65 -5.68 13.91
C PRO A 86 -3.75 -6.72 13.65
N LYS A 87 -4.99 -6.28 13.58
CA LYS A 87 -6.09 -7.15 13.17
C LYS A 87 -6.09 -7.41 11.66
N VAL A 88 -5.69 -6.40 10.89
CA VAL A 88 -5.67 -6.45 9.43
C VAL A 88 -4.40 -5.79 8.90
N ILE A 89 -3.76 -6.41 7.91
CA ILE A 89 -2.69 -5.81 7.11
C ILE A 89 -3.21 -5.66 5.69
N PHE A 90 -3.30 -4.42 5.21
CA PHE A 90 -3.65 -4.11 3.84
C PHE A 90 -2.37 -4.03 3.01
N VAL A 91 -2.20 -4.92 2.05
CA VAL A 91 -1.06 -4.92 1.14
C VAL A 91 -1.47 -4.23 -0.16
N VAL A 92 -0.85 -3.09 -0.43
CA VAL A 92 -1.22 -2.21 -1.55
C VAL A 92 -0.11 -2.22 -2.59
N ALA A 93 -0.47 -2.46 -3.85
CA ALA A 93 0.46 -2.35 -4.96
C ALA A 93 0.87 -0.91 -5.20
N SER A 94 2.18 -0.68 -5.40
CA SER A 94 2.67 0.57 -5.98
C SER A 94 2.47 0.55 -7.50
N SER A 95 2.66 1.70 -8.13
CA SER A 95 2.65 1.78 -9.60
C SER A 95 3.69 0.85 -10.23
N ILE A 96 4.88 0.75 -9.60
CA ILE A 96 5.96 -0.10 -10.09
C ILE A 96 5.59 -1.58 -9.98
N SER A 97 5.11 -2.03 -8.83
CA SER A 97 4.71 -3.44 -8.64
C SER A 97 3.55 -3.84 -9.55
N ALA A 98 2.64 -2.91 -9.84
CA ALA A 98 1.57 -3.15 -10.80
C ALA A 98 2.09 -3.31 -12.24
N VAL A 99 3.08 -2.50 -12.65
CA VAL A 99 3.68 -2.59 -13.99
C VAL A 99 4.42 -3.91 -14.18
N ILE A 100 5.19 -4.35 -13.18
CA ILE A 100 5.91 -5.64 -13.26
C ILE A 100 5.01 -6.86 -13.08
N GLY A 101 3.74 -6.66 -12.77
CA GLY A 101 2.76 -7.74 -12.68
C GLY A 101 2.91 -8.64 -11.46
N THR A 102 3.37 -8.11 -10.33
CA THR A 102 3.52 -8.91 -9.11
C THR A 102 2.16 -9.41 -8.61
N ASP A 103 2.07 -10.72 -8.36
CA ASP A 103 0.86 -11.35 -7.81
C ASP A 103 0.79 -11.16 -6.29
N ILE A 104 0.43 -9.96 -5.87
CA ILE A 104 0.30 -9.61 -4.44
C ILE A 104 -0.80 -10.44 -3.78
N LYS A 105 -1.87 -10.69 -4.48
CA LYS A 105 -2.98 -11.49 -3.97
C LYS A 105 -2.56 -12.92 -3.69
N GLY A 106 -1.78 -13.54 -4.58
CA GLY A 106 -1.20 -14.86 -4.38
C GLY A 106 -0.27 -14.90 -3.16
N VAL A 107 0.58 -13.90 -2.98
CA VAL A 107 1.46 -13.78 -1.82
C VAL A 107 0.65 -13.66 -0.53
N CYS A 108 -0.38 -12.82 -0.50
CA CYS A 108 -1.25 -12.68 0.67
C CYS A 108 -1.96 -14.00 1.02
N ASN A 109 -2.46 -14.73 0.03
CA ASN A 109 -3.09 -16.03 0.25
C ASN A 109 -2.11 -17.06 0.82
N TYR A 110 -0.88 -17.07 0.33
CA TYR A 110 0.17 -17.95 0.84
C TYR A 110 0.56 -17.58 2.28
N MET A 111 0.80 -16.30 2.54
CA MET A 111 1.24 -15.80 3.84
C MET A 111 0.14 -15.81 4.91
N GLN A 112 -1.13 -15.90 4.54
CA GLN A 112 -2.24 -15.92 5.51
C GLN A 112 -2.11 -17.07 6.52
N LYS A 113 -1.45 -18.15 6.15
CA LYS A 113 -1.21 -19.30 7.03
C LYS A 113 -0.09 -19.04 8.05
N GLU A 114 0.79 -18.11 7.77
CA GLU A 114 1.98 -17.80 8.57
C GLU A 114 1.74 -16.66 9.58
N VAL A 115 0.68 -15.89 9.40
CA VAL A 115 0.37 -14.71 10.23
C VAL A 115 -1.02 -14.76 10.81
N GLN A 116 -1.21 -14.09 11.94
CA GLN A 116 -2.51 -14.01 12.62
C GLN A 116 -3.40 -12.90 12.05
N ALA A 117 -2.80 -11.81 11.59
CA ALA A 117 -3.54 -10.71 10.99
C ALA A 117 -4.21 -11.14 9.68
N LYS A 118 -5.38 -10.62 9.40
CA LYS A 118 -6.04 -10.82 8.11
C LYS A 118 -5.30 -10.03 7.04
N LEU A 119 -4.90 -10.69 5.97
CA LEU A 119 -4.23 -10.06 4.83
C LEU A 119 -5.24 -9.73 3.74
N VAL A 120 -5.23 -8.48 3.27
CA VAL A 120 -6.10 -8.01 2.19
C VAL A 120 -5.23 -7.34 1.14
N ALA A 121 -5.32 -7.80 -0.10
CA ALA A 121 -4.51 -7.31 -1.21
C ALA A 121 -5.27 -6.32 -2.08
N PHE A 122 -4.60 -5.22 -2.45
CA PHE A 122 -5.07 -4.24 -3.42
C PHE A 122 -4.05 -4.13 -4.55
N GLU A 123 -4.39 -4.61 -5.72
CA GLU A 123 -3.49 -4.70 -6.88
C GLU A 123 -3.56 -3.49 -7.83
N GLN A 124 -4.42 -2.51 -7.56
CA GLN A 124 -4.57 -1.35 -8.40
C GLN A 124 -3.37 -0.41 -8.28
N GLY A 125 -2.78 -0.08 -9.42
CA GLY A 125 -1.49 0.60 -9.48
C GLY A 125 -1.52 2.12 -9.54
N GLY A 126 -2.66 2.77 -9.37
CA GLY A 126 -2.73 4.23 -9.38
C GLY A 126 -2.75 4.87 -10.77
N PHE A 127 -3.14 4.12 -11.80
CA PHE A 127 -3.13 4.62 -13.18
C PHE A 127 -4.41 5.30 -13.64
N ARG A 128 -5.51 5.14 -12.92
CA ARG A 128 -6.81 5.67 -13.34
C ARG A 128 -7.07 7.12 -12.97
N GLY A 129 -6.35 7.63 -12.00
CA GLY A 129 -6.56 9.00 -11.53
C GLY A 129 -7.90 9.22 -10.80
N ASP A 130 -8.59 8.18 -10.43
CA ASP A 130 -9.87 8.24 -9.73
C ASP A 130 -9.73 7.76 -8.28
N TYR A 131 -9.57 8.70 -7.38
CA TYR A 131 -9.40 8.42 -5.96
C TYR A 131 -10.66 7.86 -5.27
N SER A 132 -11.82 7.94 -5.91
CA SER A 132 -13.08 7.43 -5.35
C SER A 132 -13.17 5.91 -5.36
N ILE A 133 -12.35 5.23 -6.16
CA ILE A 133 -12.29 3.77 -6.25
C ILE A 133 -11.92 3.13 -4.90
N GLY A 134 -11.04 3.77 -4.13
CA GLY A 134 -10.63 3.27 -2.82
C GLY A 134 -11.79 3.06 -1.84
N PRO A 135 -12.63 4.09 -1.60
CA PRO A 135 -13.81 3.94 -0.74
C PRO A 135 -14.77 2.85 -1.20
N VAL A 136 -15.01 2.75 -2.51
CA VAL A 136 -15.89 1.73 -3.10
C VAL A 136 -15.30 0.33 -2.89
N SER A 137 -14.02 0.14 -3.16
CA SER A 137 -13.34 -1.15 -2.97
C SER A 137 -13.40 -1.60 -1.51
N TYR A 138 -13.19 -0.70 -0.56
CA TYR A 138 -13.29 -1.00 0.85
C TYR A 138 -14.71 -1.41 1.26
N THR A 139 -15.72 -0.73 0.74
CA THR A 139 -17.13 -1.04 1.03
C THR A 139 -17.48 -2.47 0.59
N HIS A 140 -16.94 -2.96 -0.52
CA HIS A 140 -17.15 -4.32 -1.00
C HIS A 140 -16.45 -5.39 -0.16
N LEU A 141 -15.44 -5.03 0.64
CA LEU A 141 -14.72 -5.96 1.52
C LEU A 141 -15.39 -6.18 2.88
N ARG A 142 -16.36 -5.35 3.19
CA ARG A 142 -17.19 -5.53 4.38
C ARG A 142 -18.20 -6.64 4.14
#